data_24ef2e7c1081b265da8357662551c7fa
#
_entry.id   24ef2e7c1081b265da8357662551c7fa
#
_cell.length_a   1.000
_cell.length_b   1.000
_cell.length_c   1.000
_cell.angle_alpha   90.00
_cell.angle_beta   90.00
_cell.angle_gamma   90.00
#
_symmetry.space_group_name_H-M   'P 1'
#
loop_
_entity.id
_entity.type
_entity.pdbx_description
1 polymer ?
#
loop_
_entity_poly.entity_id
_entity_poly.type
_entity_poly.pdbx_seq_one_letter_code
_entity_poly.pdbx_strand_id
1 'polypeptide(L)'
;MANRNRTAGNNYESLIVNDLKDIGYDVVTARSESRNADNAGIDILGNFPFYIQCKVYQNYPKLNELINNDRPERFQDKSIVVFHKKVKKAKTRFITEDEFVSLKKEDFYELIKKAYGK
;
A
#
# COMPACT_ATOMS: atom_id res chain seq x y z
N MET A 1 -9.67 22.23 -6.14
CA MET A 1 -9.27 21.51 -7.37
C MET A 1 -8.48 20.27 -7.00
N ALA A 2 -8.91 19.11 -7.44
CA ALA A 2 -8.19 17.88 -7.11
C ALA A 2 -6.83 17.86 -7.79
N ASN A 3 -5.78 17.60 -7.03
CA ASN A 3 -4.44 17.40 -7.53
C ASN A 3 -4.42 16.08 -8.31
N ARG A 4 -3.83 16.05 -9.51
CA ARG A 4 -3.68 14.83 -10.32
C ARG A 4 -3.04 13.69 -9.53
N ASN A 5 -2.00 14.01 -8.74
CA ASN A 5 -1.29 13.03 -7.93
C ASN A 5 -2.19 12.43 -6.84
N ARG A 6 -3.03 13.25 -6.23
CA ARG A 6 -3.98 12.80 -5.21
C ARG A 6 -5.03 11.88 -5.80
N THR A 7 -5.57 12.25 -6.98
CA THR A 7 -6.56 11.43 -7.68
C THR A 7 -5.97 10.09 -8.09
N ALA A 8 -4.75 10.09 -8.65
CA ALA A 8 -4.07 8.86 -9.03
C ALA A 8 -3.84 7.95 -7.83
N GLY A 9 -3.42 8.51 -6.68
CA GLY A 9 -3.23 7.76 -5.45
C GLY A 9 -4.52 7.14 -4.94
N ASN A 10 -5.61 7.90 -4.91
CA ASN A 10 -6.92 7.42 -4.48
C ASN A 10 -7.45 6.32 -5.39
N ASN A 11 -7.27 6.46 -6.70
CA ASN A 11 -7.66 5.44 -7.66
C ASN A 11 -6.88 4.15 -7.47
N TYR A 12 -5.58 4.25 -7.20
CA TYR A 12 -4.74 3.10 -6.96
C TYR A 12 -5.14 2.36 -5.68
N GLU A 13 -5.42 3.10 -4.59
CA GLU A 13 -5.92 2.51 -3.34
C GLU A 13 -7.19 1.71 -3.59
N SER A 14 -8.13 2.28 -4.34
CA SER A 14 -9.39 1.61 -4.66
C SER A 14 -9.19 0.35 -5.49
N LEU A 15 -8.24 0.39 -6.44
CA LEU A 15 -7.88 -0.77 -7.24
C LEU A 15 -7.34 -1.90 -6.36
N ILE A 16 -6.41 -1.58 -5.45
CA ILE A 16 -5.82 -2.59 -4.55
C ILE A 16 -6.88 -3.17 -3.61
N VAL A 17 -7.79 -2.34 -3.08
CA VAL A 17 -8.91 -2.83 -2.28
C VAL A 17 -9.73 -3.86 -3.06
N ASN A 18 -10.07 -3.56 -4.31
CA ASN A 18 -10.84 -4.46 -5.15
C ASN A 18 -10.08 -5.75 -5.44
N ASP A 19 -8.79 -5.67 -5.74
CA ASP A 19 -7.94 -6.84 -5.97
C ASP A 19 -7.95 -7.77 -4.74
N LEU A 20 -7.79 -7.20 -3.54
CA LEU A 20 -7.75 -7.98 -2.31
C LEU A 20 -9.12 -8.57 -1.96
N LYS A 21 -10.21 -7.87 -2.24
CA LYS A 21 -11.57 -8.41 -2.08
C LYS A 21 -11.78 -9.59 -3.01
N ASP A 22 -11.31 -9.52 -4.24
CA ASP A 22 -11.42 -10.61 -5.20
C ASP A 22 -10.64 -11.86 -4.73
N ILE A 23 -9.55 -11.66 -3.99
CA ILE A 23 -8.78 -12.76 -3.40
C ILE A 23 -9.48 -13.34 -2.16
N GLY A 24 -10.36 -12.56 -1.51
CA GLY A 24 -11.14 -13.02 -0.37
C GLY A 24 -10.92 -12.26 0.93
N TYR A 25 -10.24 -11.11 0.89
CA TYR A 25 -10.02 -10.30 2.08
C TYR A 25 -11.09 -9.22 2.23
N ASP A 26 -11.38 -8.87 3.47
CA ASP A 26 -12.29 -7.78 3.81
C ASP A 26 -11.44 -6.57 4.22
N VAL A 27 -11.25 -5.67 3.28
CA VAL A 27 -10.38 -4.49 3.44
C VAL A 27 -11.10 -3.23 2.98
N VAL A 28 -10.69 -2.10 3.53
CA VAL A 28 -11.23 -0.79 3.20
C VAL A 28 -10.11 0.23 3.14
N THR A 29 -10.35 1.36 2.48
CA THR A 29 -9.40 2.47 2.50
C THR A 29 -9.42 3.15 3.86
N ALA A 30 -8.26 3.54 4.37
CA ALA A 30 -8.16 4.27 5.64
C ALA A 30 -8.84 5.62 5.57
N ARG A 31 -8.79 6.29 4.42
CA ARG A 31 -9.44 7.60 4.25
C ARG A 31 -10.96 7.55 4.43
N SER A 32 -11.58 6.39 4.21
CA SER A 32 -13.05 6.23 4.40
C SER A 32 -13.41 5.80 5.82
N GLU A 33 -12.50 5.13 6.55
CA GLU A 33 -12.82 4.50 7.83
C GLU A 33 -12.04 5.07 9.02
N SER A 34 -10.81 5.54 8.82
CA SER A 34 -9.96 5.94 9.94
C SER A 34 -8.97 7.02 9.54
N ARG A 35 -9.28 8.25 9.89
CA ARG A 35 -8.33 9.37 9.72
C ARG A 35 -7.02 9.10 10.47
N ASN A 36 -7.08 8.44 11.62
CA ASN A 36 -5.87 8.15 12.40
C ASN A 36 -4.95 7.17 11.69
N ALA A 37 -5.50 6.15 11.04
CA ALA A 37 -4.72 5.22 10.23
C ALA A 37 -4.11 5.94 9.02
N ASP A 38 -4.91 6.75 8.34
CA ASP A 38 -4.46 7.56 7.21
C ASP A 38 -3.29 8.47 7.60
N ASN A 39 -3.41 9.15 8.75
CA ASN A 39 -2.34 10.01 9.28
C ASN A 39 -1.09 9.22 9.68
N ALA A 40 -1.22 7.94 9.97
CA ALA A 40 -0.11 7.05 10.31
C ALA A 40 0.58 6.45 9.09
N GLY A 41 0.19 6.85 7.89
CA GLY A 41 0.76 6.33 6.65
C GLY A 41 0.17 5.00 6.22
N ILE A 42 -1.01 4.65 6.73
CA ILE A 42 -1.73 3.44 6.36
C ILE A 42 -2.85 3.84 5.40
N ASP A 43 -2.86 3.29 4.20
CA ASP A 43 -3.86 3.62 3.19
C ASP A 43 -4.98 2.58 3.11
N ILE A 44 -4.69 1.34 3.46
CA ILE A 44 -5.65 0.23 3.44
C ILE A 44 -5.50 -0.58 4.72
N LEU A 45 -6.64 -0.93 5.33
CA LEU A 45 -6.69 -1.77 6.54
C LEU A 45 -7.85 -2.75 6.46
N GLY A 46 -7.85 -3.74 7.35
CA GLY A 46 -8.87 -4.79 7.38
C GLY A 46 -8.27 -6.10 7.87
N ASN A 47 -8.82 -7.23 7.40
CA ASN A 47 -8.35 -8.54 7.83
C ASN A 47 -7.14 -9.09 7.07
N PHE A 48 -6.51 -8.26 6.24
CA PHE A 48 -5.24 -8.61 5.58
C PHE A 48 -4.12 -8.66 6.63
N PRO A 49 -3.14 -9.57 6.48
CA PRO A 49 -2.08 -9.73 7.51
C PRO A 49 -1.12 -8.55 7.66
N PHE A 50 -1.19 -7.57 6.77
CA PHE A 50 -0.35 -6.37 6.81
C PHE A 50 -1.21 -5.12 6.72
N TYR A 51 -0.70 -4.01 7.26
CA TYR A 51 -1.16 -2.69 6.85
C TYR A 51 -0.56 -2.37 5.49
N ILE A 52 -1.29 -1.65 4.67
CA ILE A 52 -0.86 -1.35 3.30
C ILE A 52 -0.72 0.15 3.12
N GLN A 53 0.42 0.55 2.57
CA GLN A 53 0.62 1.88 2.03
C GLN A 53 0.67 1.77 0.51
N CYS A 54 -0.03 2.67 -0.19
CA CYS A 54 -0.04 2.72 -1.64
C CYS A 54 0.72 3.94 -2.13
N LYS A 55 1.49 3.79 -3.19
CA LYS A 55 2.28 4.88 -3.75
C LYS A 55 2.28 4.83 -5.27
N VAL A 56 1.97 5.96 -5.89
CA VAL A 56 2.09 6.15 -7.34
C VAL A 56 3.16 7.21 -7.56
N TYR A 57 4.14 6.95 -8.42
CA TYR A 57 5.29 7.84 -8.56
C TYR A 57 5.92 7.76 -9.95
N GLN A 58 6.59 8.83 -10.33
CA GLN A 58 7.46 8.87 -11.50
C GLN A 58 8.90 8.55 -11.14
N ASN A 59 9.35 9.03 -9.97
CA ASN A 59 10.68 8.76 -9.42
C ASN A 59 10.55 7.90 -8.17
N TYR A 60 11.36 6.86 -8.05
CA TYR A 60 11.27 5.91 -6.94
C TYR A 60 11.35 6.61 -5.59
N PRO A 61 10.39 6.34 -4.69
CA PRO A 61 10.43 6.89 -3.33
C PRO A 61 11.46 6.14 -2.49
N LYS A 62 11.73 6.68 -1.31
CA LYS A 62 12.58 6.00 -0.32
C LYS A 62 11.72 4.95 0.39
N LEU A 63 11.70 3.73 -0.13
CA LEU A 63 10.85 2.65 0.37
C LEU A 63 11.15 2.29 1.82
N ASN A 64 12.41 2.35 2.24
CA ASN A 64 12.79 2.08 3.62
C ASN A 64 12.13 3.06 4.60
N GLU A 65 11.98 4.32 4.22
CA GLU A 65 11.30 5.31 5.07
C GLU A 65 9.81 5.03 5.16
N LEU A 66 9.19 4.61 4.06
CA LEU A 66 7.77 4.28 4.03
C LEU A 66 7.46 3.06 4.91
N ILE A 67 8.31 2.03 4.83
CA ILE A 67 8.12 0.78 5.57
C ILE A 67 8.44 0.94 7.06
N ASN A 68 9.45 1.75 7.39
CA ASN A 68 9.90 1.94 8.78
C ASN A 68 9.34 3.19 9.44
N ASN A 69 8.28 3.75 8.90
CA ASN A 69 7.64 4.93 9.41
C ASN A 69 7.17 4.72 10.87
N ASP A 70 7.39 5.73 11.71
CA ASP A 70 6.90 5.72 13.10
C ASP A 70 5.38 5.78 13.12
N ARG A 71 4.77 4.84 13.83
CA ARG A 71 3.33 4.75 13.99
C ARG A 71 2.95 4.70 15.46
N PRO A 72 1.75 5.23 15.83
CA PRO A 72 1.22 5.00 17.17
C PRO A 72 1.13 3.51 17.50
N GLU A 73 1.26 3.17 18.78
CA GLU A 73 1.26 1.78 19.25
C GLU A 73 0.10 0.95 18.71
N ARG A 74 -1.09 1.53 18.61
CA ARG A 74 -2.30 0.84 18.10
C ARG A 74 -2.17 0.40 16.64
N PHE A 75 -1.19 0.94 15.89
CA PHE A 75 -0.91 0.57 14.51
C PHE A 75 0.43 -0.15 14.36
N GLN A 76 0.91 -0.78 15.43
CA GLN A 76 2.16 -1.56 15.42
C GLN A 76 1.92 -3.06 15.49
N ASP A 77 0.67 -3.49 15.54
CA ASP A 77 0.28 -4.90 15.61
C ASP A 77 0.54 -5.68 14.32
N LYS A 78 0.73 -4.98 13.22
CA LYS A 78 1.06 -5.55 11.91
C LYS A 78 2.19 -4.75 11.28
N SER A 79 2.97 -5.42 10.44
CA SER A 79 3.95 -4.73 9.59
C SER A 79 3.24 -3.99 8.46
N ILE A 80 3.91 -2.99 7.90
CA ILE A 80 3.46 -2.29 6.69
C ILE A 80 4.14 -2.93 5.48
N VAL A 81 3.35 -3.12 4.42
CA VAL A 81 3.87 -3.41 3.09
C VAL A 81 3.46 -2.27 2.15
N VAL A 82 4.24 -2.03 1.13
CA VAL A 82 4.00 -0.94 0.18
C VAL A 82 3.62 -1.53 -1.17
N PHE A 83 2.40 -1.21 -1.62
CA PHE A 83 1.98 -1.49 -3.00
C PHE A 83 2.29 -0.23 -3.80
N HIS A 84 3.14 -0.33 -4.80
CA HIS A 84 3.57 0.85 -5.49
C HIS A 84 3.62 0.69 -7.01
N LYS A 85 3.28 1.78 -7.68
CA LYS A 85 3.15 1.83 -9.12
C LYS A 85 4.06 2.90 -9.69
N LYS A 86 4.97 2.48 -10.56
CA LYS A 86 5.84 3.37 -11.32
C LYS A 86 5.11 3.79 -12.59
N VAL A 87 4.99 5.09 -12.79
CA VAL A 87 4.36 5.64 -13.98
C VAL A 87 5.34 6.54 -14.73
N LYS A 88 5.07 6.74 -16.00
CA LYS A 88 5.78 7.73 -16.81
C LYS A 88 4.78 8.62 -17.51
N LYS A 89 5.16 9.87 -17.73
CA LYS A 89 4.33 10.82 -18.45
C LYS A 89 4.44 10.54 -19.94
N ALA A 90 3.28 10.41 -20.61
CA ALA A 90 3.21 10.25 -22.04
C ALA A 90 2.21 11.26 -22.59
N LYS A 91 2.71 12.32 -23.24
CA LYS A 91 1.90 13.43 -23.75
C LYS A 91 1.05 14.04 -22.63
N THR A 92 -0.25 13.74 -22.58
CA THR A 92 -1.20 14.33 -21.63
C THR A 92 -1.64 13.39 -20.52
N ARG A 93 -1.08 12.18 -20.45
CA ARG A 93 -1.49 11.17 -19.46
C ARG A 93 -0.30 10.44 -18.88
N PHE A 94 -0.54 9.74 -17.77
CA PHE A 94 0.44 8.84 -17.18
C PHE A 94 0.18 7.42 -17.66
N ILE A 95 1.26 6.69 -17.92
CA ILE A 95 1.23 5.28 -18.31
C ILE A 95 1.92 4.49 -17.22
N THR A 96 1.31 3.38 -16.78
CA THR A 96 1.92 2.46 -15.84
C THR A 96 3.09 1.73 -16.50
N GLU A 97 4.28 1.83 -15.91
CA GLU A 97 5.44 1.05 -16.33
C GLU A 97 5.50 -0.28 -15.59
N ASP A 98 5.41 -0.23 -14.25
CA ASP A 98 5.52 -1.41 -13.40
C ASP A 98 4.74 -1.24 -12.11
N GLU A 99 4.35 -2.37 -11.50
CA GLU A 99 3.74 -2.41 -10.18
C GLU A 99 4.47 -3.42 -9.33
N PHE A 100 4.72 -3.05 -8.07
CA PHE A 100 5.47 -3.86 -7.13
C PHE A 100 4.80 -3.90 -5.77
N VAL A 101 5.13 -4.94 -5.01
CA VAL A 101 4.86 -4.98 -3.57
C VAL A 101 6.21 -5.09 -2.87
N SER A 102 6.51 -4.16 -1.98
CA SER A 102 7.75 -4.16 -1.20
C SER A 102 7.45 -4.39 0.27
N LEU A 103 8.22 -5.27 0.90
CA LEU A 103 8.09 -5.60 2.31
C LEU A 103 9.47 -5.95 2.86
N LYS A 104 9.57 -6.00 4.19
CA LYS A 104 10.83 -6.40 4.83
C LYS A 104 11.12 -7.87 4.53
N LYS A 105 12.38 -8.20 4.39
CA LYS A 105 12.82 -9.58 4.13
C LYS A 105 12.29 -10.55 5.18
N GLU A 106 12.32 -10.16 6.45
CA GLU A 106 11.80 -10.99 7.55
C GLU A 106 10.31 -11.28 7.41
N ASP A 107 9.52 -10.30 6.95
CA ASP A 107 8.09 -10.49 6.71
C ASP A 107 7.84 -11.44 5.54
N PHE A 108 8.66 -11.34 4.50
CA PHE A 108 8.59 -12.26 3.37
C PHE A 108 8.88 -13.71 3.82
N TYR A 109 9.91 -13.90 4.66
CA TYR A 109 10.23 -15.22 5.19
C TYR A 109 9.08 -15.81 5.99
N GLU A 110 8.42 -15.00 6.81
CA GLU A 110 7.25 -15.46 7.56
C GLU A 110 6.11 -15.91 6.64
N LEU A 111 5.87 -15.18 5.55
CA LEU A 111 4.90 -15.58 4.55
C LEU A 111 5.26 -16.92 3.91
N ILE A 112 6.51 -17.12 3.56
CA ILE A 112 6.99 -18.36 2.94
C ILE A 112 6.81 -19.54 3.89
N LYS A 113 7.11 -19.37 5.18
CA LYS A 113 6.91 -20.42 6.19
C LYS A 113 5.45 -20.82 6.28
N LYS A 114 4.54 -19.83 6.32
CA LYS A 114 3.09 -20.09 6.40
C LYS A 114 2.55 -20.75 5.15
N ALA A 115 3.03 -20.34 3.98
CA ALA A 115 2.52 -20.84 2.71
C ALA A 115 3.03 -22.23 2.37
N TYR A 116 4.29 -22.54 2.71
CA TYR A 116 4.97 -23.77 2.28
C TYR A 116 5.41 -24.67 3.43
N GLY A 117 5.10 -24.32 4.65
CA GLY A 117 5.08 -25.25 5.78
C GLY A 117 6.42 -25.85 6.20
N LYS A 118 7.51 -25.13 6.08
CA LYS A 118 8.78 -25.64 6.57
C LYS A 118 9.22 -24.95 7.84
#